data_f075e3d86c8640887fae5c48910f1fbc
#
_entry.id   f075e3d86c8640887fae5c48910f1fbc
#
_cell.length_a   1.000
_cell.length_b   1.000
_cell.length_c   1.000
_cell.angle_alpha   90.00
_cell.angle_beta   90.00
_cell.angle_gamma   90.00
#
_symmetry.space_group_name_H-M   'P 1'
#
loop_
_entity.id
_entity.type
_entity.pdbx_description
1 polymer ?
#
loop_
_entity_poly.entity_id
_entity_poly.type
_entity_poly.pdbx_seq_one_letter_code
_entity_poly.pdbx_strand_id
1 'polypeptide(L)'
;MAGWNPDQYLKFSGERTQPCRDLASRISIPQVRTVIDLGCGPGNSTQVLAERWPEAQITALDSDTAMINAAIESNGRGRWIVGDIAKWAAGQPPNAAAEKSAEAAAQKPADAAPQTVPAGSSENESVSVSGNAPVGTPERPSEGAANNEQYDVVFSNAALQWLPDHSTLYPQLFSHVAPGGALAIQIPSSFDRPAHRLLREMAASLAWRKWFPSGRVRNWHAQDSEFYYDVLAPLASRVDLWQTEYFHVLPNAEAVVEWYRGTGMRPYLTAIGEDADRDKFLAEYTEKIRTAYTSRPDGSILFPFLRIFLIAYAKLT
;
A
#
# COMPACT_ATOMS: atom_id res chain seq x y z
N MET A 1 -19.72 0.16 -0.35
CA MET A 1 -18.64 0.64 -1.23
C MET A 1 -18.14 -0.57 -2.00
N ALA A 2 -17.99 -0.48 -3.32
CA ALA A 2 -17.40 -1.59 -4.08
C ALA A 2 -15.93 -1.75 -3.64
N GLY A 3 -15.56 -2.94 -3.13
CA GLY A 3 -14.22 -3.27 -2.67
C GLY A 3 -13.15 -3.09 -3.74
N TRP A 4 -11.87 -2.97 -3.40
CA TRP A 4 -10.76 -2.99 -4.34
C TRP A 4 -10.75 -4.34 -5.08
N ASN A 5 -10.43 -4.32 -6.39
CA ASN A 5 -10.25 -5.55 -7.17
C ASN A 5 -8.74 -5.84 -7.27
N PRO A 6 -8.23 -6.89 -6.57
CA PRO A 6 -6.81 -7.24 -6.58
C PRO A 6 -6.31 -7.60 -7.98
N ASP A 7 -7.08 -8.33 -8.79
CA ASP A 7 -6.67 -8.75 -10.13
C ASP A 7 -6.45 -7.57 -11.08
N GLN A 8 -7.33 -6.56 -10.99
CA GLN A 8 -7.19 -5.32 -11.75
C GLN A 8 -5.96 -4.52 -11.30
N TYR A 9 -5.63 -4.56 -10.01
CA TYR A 9 -4.46 -3.89 -9.45
C TYR A 9 -3.16 -4.58 -9.87
N LEU A 10 -3.14 -5.90 -9.94
CA LEU A 10 -1.96 -6.71 -10.28
C LEU A 10 -1.57 -6.64 -11.75
N LYS A 11 -2.45 -6.18 -12.65
CA LYS A 11 -2.21 -6.08 -14.11
C LYS A 11 -0.95 -5.26 -14.46
N PHE A 12 -0.56 -4.30 -13.59
CA PHE A 12 0.61 -3.44 -13.74
C PHE A 12 1.50 -3.54 -12.49
N SER A 13 1.66 -4.75 -11.96
CA SER A 13 2.37 -4.97 -10.70
C SER A 13 3.85 -4.56 -10.78
N GLY A 14 4.52 -4.82 -11.90
CA GLY A 14 5.92 -4.45 -12.11
C GLY A 14 6.14 -2.95 -12.00
N GLU A 15 5.39 -2.17 -12.76
CA GLU A 15 5.49 -0.71 -12.82
C GLU A 15 5.05 -0.04 -11.50
N ARG A 16 4.14 -0.66 -10.76
CA ARG A 16 3.68 -0.18 -9.46
C ARG A 16 4.64 -0.54 -8.33
N THR A 17 5.38 -1.64 -8.47
CA THR A 17 6.34 -2.11 -7.46
C THR A 17 7.70 -1.41 -7.58
N GLN A 18 8.11 -0.97 -8.80
CA GLN A 18 9.40 -0.30 -8.99
C GLN A 18 9.60 0.92 -8.07
N PRO A 19 8.65 1.85 -7.91
CA PRO A 19 8.81 2.96 -6.98
C PRO A 19 9.00 2.53 -5.51
N CYS A 20 8.36 1.45 -5.11
CA CYS A 20 8.55 0.87 -3.78
C CYS A 20 10.00 0.36 -3.60
N ARG A 21 10.55 -0.34 -4.60
CA ARG A 21 11.95 -0.80 -4.61
C ARG A 21 12.93 0.38 -4.57
N ASP A 22 12.66 1.42 -5.36
CA ASP A 22 13.49 2.63 -5.40
C ASP A 22 13.51 3.33 -4.04
N LEU A 23 12.35 3.48 -3.38
CA LEU A 23 12.24 4.04 -2.04
C LEU A 23 13.00 3.17 -1.02
N ALA A 24 12.69 1.88 -0.96
CA ALA A 24 13.29 0.96 0.00
C ALA A 24 14.82 0.90 -0.14
N SER A 25 15.35 0.94 -1.38
CA SER A 25 16.79 0.86 -1.65
C SER A 25 17.57 2.06 -1.10
N ARG A 26 16.95 3.23 -0.99
CA ARG A 26 17.58 4.47 -0.50
C ARG A 26 17.53 4.64 1.02
N ILE A 27 16.75 3.82 1.74
CA ILE A 27 16.73 3.87 3.20
C ILE A 27 18.10 3.42 3.73
N SER A 28 18.79 4.33 4.42
CA SER A 28 20.15 4.13 4.94
C SER A 28 20.16 4.21 6.46
N ILE A 29 19.83 3.09 7.10
CA ILE A 29 19.96 2.90 8.56
C ILE A 29 20.73 1.60 8.81
N PRO A 30 21.58 1.54 9.87
CA PRO A 30 22.51 0.42 10.06
C PRO A 30 21.83 -0.93 10.27
N GLN A 31 20.71 -0.95 10.99
CA GLN A 31 19.99 -2.16 11.32
C GLN A 31 18.48 -1.89 11.33
N VAL A 32 17.72 -2.74 10.66
CA VAL A 32 16.24 -2.70 10.63
C VAL A 32 15.73 -4.00 11.25
N ARG A 33 15.02 -3.90 12.36
CA ARG A 33 14.41 -5.02 13.08
C ARG A 33 12.89 -5.00 12.99
N THR A 34 12.32 -3.79 12.89
CA THR A 34 10.87 -3.58 12.86
C THR A 34 10.48 -2.65 11.73
N VAL A 35 9.50 -3.05 10.94
CA VAL A 35 8.96 -2.27 9.81
C VAL A 35 7.44 -2.25 9.89
N ILE A 36 6.82 -1.09 9.64
CA ILE A 36 5.40 -1.03 9.34
C ILE A 36 5.17 -0.52 7.92
N ASP A 37 4.32 -1.24 7.16
CA ASP A 37 3.89 -0.91 5.81
C ASP A 37 2.46 -0.37 5.82
N LEU A 38 2.32 0.94 5.65
CA LEU A 38 1.05 1.67 5.76
C LEU A 38 0.38 1.79 4.39
N GLY A 39 -0.81 1.21 4.26
CA GLY A 39 -1.54 1.10 2.99
C GLY A 39 -0.93 0.01 2.11
N CYS A 40 -0.64 -1.15 2.70
CA CYS A 40 0.06 -2.26 2.08
C CYS A 40 -0.67 -2.88 0.87
N GLY A 41 -1.98 -2.62 0.72
CA GLY A 41 -2.78 -3.22 -0.34
C GLY A 41 -2.70 -4.75 -0.31
N PRO A 42 -2.54 -5.42 -1.48
CA PRO A 42 -2.44 -6.88 -1.56
C PRO A 42 -1.02 -7.40 -1.21
N GLY A 43 -0.18 -6.59 -0.54
CA GLY A 43 1.11 -7.02 0.01
C GLY A 43 2.33 -6.86 -0.90
N ASN A 44 2.22 -6.19 -2.07
CA ASN A 44 3.36 -6.01 -2.98
C ASN A 44 4.52 -5.22 -2.34
N SER A 45 4.22 -4.14 -1.62
CA SER A 45 5.22 -3.36 -0.87
C SER A 45 5.79 -4.17 0.28
N THR A 46 4.94 -4.87 1.02
CA THR A 46 5.34 -5.73 2.13
C THR A 46 6.34 -6.80 1.68
N GLN A 47 6.14 -7.39 0.49
CA GLN A 47 7.08 -8.35 -0.08
C GLN A 47 8.44 -7.71 -0.38
N VAL A 48 8.48 -6.51 -0.98
CA VAL A 48 9.72 -5.76 -1.24
C VAL A 48 10.48 -5.49 0.06
N LEU A 49 9.75 -5.12 1.13
CA LEU A 49 10.33 -4.87 2.44
C LEU A 49 10.89 -6.15 3.07
N ALA A 50 10.19 -7.28 2.93
CA ALA A 50 10.65 -8.59 3.39
C ALA A 50 11.89 -9.09 2.63
N GLU A 51 11.96 -8.84 1.33
CA GLU A 51 13.15 -9.12 0.51
C GLU A 51 14.35 -8.25 0.93
N ARG A 52 14.09 -6.97 1.26
CA ARG A 52 15.12 -6.02 1.68
C ARG A 52 15.66 -6.29 3.08
N TRP A 53 14.78 -6.67 4.01
CA TRP A 53 15.12 -6.95 5.42
C TRP A 53 14.53 -8.29 5.86
N PRO A 54 15.16 -9.41 5.48
CA PRO A 54 14.61 -10.75 5.70
C PRO A 54 14.47 -11.11 7.18
N GLU A 55 15.25 -10.47 8.08
CA GLU A 55 15.20 -10.69 9.52
C GLU A 55 14.26 -9.73 10.27
N ALA A 56 13.70 -8.72 9.57
CA ALA A 56 12.82 -7.75 10.21
C ALA A 56 11.42 -8.34 10.47
N GLN A 57 10.83 -7.92 11.58
CA GLN A 57 9.41 -8.11 11.85
C GLN A 57 8.62 -7.06 11.08
N ILE A 58 7.77 -7.51 10.16
CA ILE A 58 6.99 -6.61 9.34
C ILE A 58 5.53 -6.64 9.79
N THR A 59 5.01 -5.46 10.10
CA THR A 59 3.58 -5.19 10.30
C THR A 59 3.05 -4.52 9.04
N ALA A 60 1.91 -4.94 8.53
CA ALA A 60 1.27 -4.40 7.35
C ALA A 60 -0.16 -3.98 7.65
N LEU A 61 -0.52 -2.75 7.31
CA LEU A 61 -1.82 -2.16 7.61
C LEU A 61 -2.49 -1.66 6.34
N ASP A 62 -3.76 -2.04 6.14
CA ASP A 62 -4.64 -1.48 5.11
C ASP A 62 -6.08 -1.40 5.63
N SER A 63 -6.83 -0.42 5.15
CA SER A 63 -8.23 -0.23 5.55
C SER A 63 -9.20 -1.18 4.86
N ASP A 64 -8.80 -1.84 3.77
CA ASP A 64 -9.63 -2.75 2.98
C ASP A 64 -9.34 -4.21 3.35
N THR A 65 -10.35 -4.86 3.95
CA THR A 65 -10.28 -6.27 4.37
C THR A 65 -9.98 -7.22 3.20
N ALA A 66 -10.47 -6.92 1.98
CA ALA A 66 -10.20 -7.76 0.82
C ALA A 66 -8.73 -7.70 0.41
N MET A 67 -8.08 -6.54 0.54
CA MET A 67 -6.65 -6.36 0.31
C MET A 67 -5.82 -7.15 1.33
N ILE A 68 -6.15 -7.05 2.61
CA ILE A 68 -5.46 -7.82 3.67
C ILE A 68 -5.62 -9.33 3.44
N ASN A 69 -6.81 -9.81 3.07
CA ASN A 69 -7.02 -11.23 2.78
C ASN A 69 -6.14 -11.69 1.60
N ALA A 70 -6.12 -10.93 0.50
CA ALA A 70 -5.26 -11.24 -0.66
C ALA A 70 -3.76 -11.21 -0.30
N ALA A 71 -3.34 -10.29 0.57
CA ALA A 71 -1.97 -10.20 1.04
C ALA A 71 -1.56 -11.42 1.88
N ILE A 72 -2.43 -11.90 2.77
CA ILE A 72 -2.20 -13.12 3.58
C ILE A 72 -2.07 -14.35 2.67
N GLU A 73 -2.94 -14.48 1.67
CA GLU A 73 -2.93 -15.60 0.72
C GLU A 73 -1.66 -15.63 -0.14
N SER A 74 -1.12 -14.46 -0.50
CA SER A 74 0.04 -14.35 -1.39
C SER A 74 1.39 -14.35 -0.67
N ASN A 75 1.50 -13.79 0.54
CA ASN A 75 2.80 -13.51 1.17
C ASN A 75 3.09 -14.30 2.46
N GLY A 76 2.12 -14.80 3.17
CA GLY A 76 2.26 -15.67 4.35
C GLY A 76 3.11 -15.17 5.53
N ARG A 77 3.96 -14.16 5.38
CA ARG A 77 4.85 -13.61 6.43
C ARG A 77 4.40 -12.22 6.83
N GLY A 78 4.36 -11.95 8.13
CA GLY A 78 4.06 -10.64 8.68
C GLY A 78 2.81 -10.62 9.56
N ARG A 79 2.65 -9.53 10.31
CA ARG A 79 1.46 -9.19 11.08
C ARG A 79 0.56 -8.33 10.21
N TRP A 80 -0.65 -8.81 9.88
CA TRP A 80 -1.58 -8.14 8.99
C TRP A 80 -2.72 -7.51 9.77
N ILE A 81 -2.97 -6.22 9.54
CA ILE A 81 -3.94 -5.42 10.30
C ILE A 81 -4.91 -4.75 9.35
N VAL A 82 -6.21 -4.93 9.59
CA VAL A 82 -7.25 -4.10 8.96
C VAL A 82 -7.42 -2.84 9.81
N GLY A 83 -7.02 -1.67 9.28
CA GLY A 83 -7.05 -0.44 10.04
C GLY A 83 -6.94 0.82 9.19
N ASP A 84 -7.35 1.94 9.78
CA ASP A 84 -7.24 3.27 9.18
C ASP A 84 -5.90 3.89 9.57
N ILE A 85 -5.11 4.34 8.56
CA ILE A 85 -3.78 4.92 8.77
C ILE A 85 -3.85 6.18 9.63
N ALA A 86 -4.85 7.05 9.43
CA ALA A 86 -4.93 8.31 10.18
C ALA A 86 -5.26 8.04 11.65
N LYS A 87 -6.12 7.06 11.94
CA LYS A 87 -6.41 6.64 13.32
C LYS A 87 -5.19 6.01 13.97
N TRP A 88 -4.49 5.13 13.26
CA TRP A 88 -3.27 4.50 13.74
C TRP A 88 -2.19 5.57 14.04
N ALA A 89 -1.98 6.52 13.13
CA ALA A 89 -1.03 7.63 13.31
C ALA A 89 -1.35 8.49 14.52
N ALA A 90 -2.64 8.66 14.84
CA ALA A 90 -3.11 9.38 16.03
C ALA A 90 -3.05 8.54 17.34
N GLY A 91 -2.39 7.36 17.32
CA GLY A 91 -2.22 6.49 18.49
C GLY A 91 -3.48 5.71 18.88
N GLN A 92 -4.49 5.64 18.00
CA GLN A 92 -5.66 4.82 18.24
C GLN A 92 -5.35 3.36 17.85
N PRO A 93 -5.55 2.39 18.75
CA PRO A 93 -5.28 1.00 18.43
C PRO A 93 -6.22 0.51 17.31
N PRO A 94 -5.74 -0.33 16.40
CA PRO A 94 -6.61 -1.03 15.47
C PRO A 94 -7.61 -1.89 16.23
N ASN A 95 -8.78 -2.12 15.65
CA ASN A 95 -9.83 -2.90 16.31
C ASN A 95 -9.30 -4.32 16.57
N ALA A 96 -9.33 -4.80 17.80
CA ALA A 96 -8.77 -6.11 18.22
C ALA A 96 -9.31 -7.31 17.42
N ALA A 97 -10.50 -7.20 16.80
CA ALA A 97 -11.07 -8.19 15.89
C ALA A 97 -10.44 -8.18 14.47
N ALA A 98 -9.54 -7.23 14.18
CA ALA A 98 -9.01 -6.98 12.84
C ALA A 98 -7.57 -7.51 12.64
N GLU A 99 -6.97 -8.13 13.65
CA GLU A 99 -5.64 -8.74 13.54
C GLU A 99 -5.74 -10.15 12.96
N LYS A 100 -5.02 -10.39 11.88
CA LYS A 100 -4.85 -11.72 11.29
C LYS A 100 -3.36 -12.06 11.30
N SER A 101 -2.97 -13.12 12.01
CA SER A 101 -1.61 -13.63 11.93
C SER A 101 -1.51 -14.71 10.86
N ALA A 102 -0.38 -14.76 10.16
CA ALA A 102 -0.10 -15.79 9.16
C ALA A 102 -0.04 -17.22 9.74
N GLU A 103 0.11 -17.37 11.06
CA GLU A 103 0.07 -18.66 11.73
C GLU A 103 -1.27 -19.40 11.57
N ALA A 104 -2.37 -18.66 11.43
CA ALA A 104 -3.69 -19.26 11.19
C ALA A 104 -3.86 -19.81 9.75
N ALA A 105 -3.07 -19.36 8.80
CA ALA A 105 -3.11 -19.81 7.41
C ALA A 105 -2.27 -21.09 7.17
N ALA A 106 -1.29 -21.36 8.01
CA ALA A 106 -0.43 -22.56 7.92
C ALA A 106 -1.10 -23.86 8.42
N GLN A 107 -2.29 -23.77 8.99
CA GLN A 107 -3.06 -24.92 9.50
C GLN A 107 -4.13 -25.45 8.55
N LYS A 108 -4.02 -25.22 7.24
CA LYS A 108 -4.86 -25.94 6.28
C LYS A 108 -4.27 -27.33 6.09
N PRO A 109 -4.99 -28.44 6.44
CA PRO A 109 -4.45 -29.78 6.26
C PRO A 109 -4.23 -30.06 4.77
N ALA A 110 -3.04 -30.54 4.42
CA ALA A 110 -2.78 -31.12 3.13
C ALA A 110 -3.51 -32.46 3.05
N ASP A 111 -4.76 -32.45 2.61
CA ASP A 111 -5.50 -33.67 2.27
C ASP A 111 -5.27 -34.04 0.83
N ALA A 112 -4.80 -35.27 0.68
CA ALA A 112 -4.81 -36.16 -0.47
C ALA A 112 -3.46 -36.45 -1.15
N ALA A 113 -2.70 -37.35 -0.55
CA ALA A 113 -1.83 -38.24 -1.32
C ALA A 113 -2.38 -39.68 -1.20
N PRO A 114 -2.29 -40.52 -2.28
CA PRO A 114 -2.99 -41.81 -2.34
C PRO A 114 -2.31 -42.87 -1.48
N GLN A 115 -3.14 -43.69 -0.86
CA GLN A 115 -2.77 -44.86 -0.05
C GLN A 115 -2.09 -45.92 -0.89
N THR A 116 -0.93 -46.41 -0.45
CA THR A 116 -0.47 -47.78 -0.71
C THR A 116 -0.03 -48.41 0.61
N VAL A 117 -0.65 -49.48 0.98
CA VAL A 117 -0.34 -50.42 2.06
C VAL A 117 0.33 -51.64 1.39
N PRO A 118 1.07 -52.58 2.05
CA PRO A 118 1.33 -52.82 3.45
C PRO A 118 2.73 -53.39 3.82
N ALA A 119 2.82 -53.64 5.14
CA ALA A 119 3.42 -54.78 5.85
C ALA A 119 4.80 -54.62 6.48
N GLY A 120 4.81 -54.90 7.80
CA GLY A 120 5.88 -55.62 8.44
C GLY A 120 6.48 -55.02 9.71
N SER A 121 5.86 -55.37 10.86
CA SER A 121 6.47 -55.78 12.18
C SER A 121 7.80 -55.17 12.66
N SER A 122 7.89 -54.59 13.79
CA SER A 122 8.18 -55.12 15.17
C SER A 122 8.96 -54.12 16.03
N GLU A 123 8.41 -53.95 17.22
CA GLU A 123 9.01 -53.86 18.56
C GLU A 123 10.02 -52.76 18.98
N ASN A 124 9.58 -52.07 20.00
CA ASN A 124 10.24 -51.65 21.27
C ASN A 124 11.43 -50.68 21.24
N GLU A 125 11.32 -49.55 21.83
CA GLU A 125 11.72 -49.29 23.23
C GLU A 125 11.42 -47.84 23.66
N SER A 126 10.93 -47.75 24.86
CA SER A 126 10.63 -46.52 25.61
C SER A 126 11.89 -45.88 26.17
N VAL A 127 12.07 -44.55 25.98
CA VAL A 127 12.86 -43.74 26.90
C VAL A 127 12.14 -42.44 27.18
N SER A 128 11.69 -42.31 28.42
CA SER A 128 11.18 -41.09 29.02
C SER A 128 12.30 -40.17 29.41
N VAL A 129 12.28 -38.90 29.00
CA VAL A 129 12.98 -37.82 29.71
C VAL A 129 12.07 -36.63 29.84
N SER A 130 11.70 -36.34 31.07
CA SER A 130 11.00 -35.18 31.56
C SER A 130 11.88 -33.93 31.52
N GLY A 131 11.33 -32.80 31.16
CA GLY A 131 11.99 -31.51 31.29
C GLY A 131 11.10 -30.38 30.82
N ASN A 132 10.03 -30.05 31.56
CA ASN A 132 9.24 -28.85 31.37
C ASN A 132 10.01 -27.63 31.90
N ALA A 133 10.31 -26.67 31.00
CA ALA A 133 10.52 -25.28 31.37
C ALA A 133 9.30 -24.49 30.83
N PRO A 134 8.68 -23.61 31.61
CA PRO A 134 7.52 -22.86 31.16
C PRO A 134 7.94 -21.78 30.14
N VAL A 135 7.45 -21.91 28.92
CA VAL A 135 7.47 -20.82 27.93
C VAL A 135 6.49 -19.77 28.44
N GLY A 136 7.03 -18.60 28.80
CA GLY A 136 6.24 -17.47 29.21
C GLY A 136 5.32 -17.05 28.06
N THR A 137 4.02 -17.05 28.30
CA THR A 137 3.01 -16.45 27.45
C THR A 137 3.31 -14.95 27.32
N PRO A 138 3.34 -14.37 26.10
CA PRO A 138 3.43 -12.93 25.96
C PRO A 138 2.18 -12.30 26.57
N GLU A 139 2.37 -11.38 27.51
CA GLU A 139 1.32 -10.61 28.14
C GLU A 139 0.58 -9.79 27.06
N ARG A 140 -0.74 -9.96 27.03
CA ARG A 140 -1.66 -9.18 26.22
C ARG A 140 -1.59 -7.71 26.67
N PRO A 141 -1.36 -6.72 25.77
CA PRO A 141 -1.47 -5.32 26.16
C PRO A 141 -2.88 -5.02 26.66
N SER A 142 -2.97 -4.31 27.77
CA SER A 142 -4.23 -3.86 28.36
C SER A 142 -5.03 -2.98 27.40
N GLU A 143 -6.32 -3.22 27.28
CA GLU A 143 -7.26 -2.38 26.54
C GLU A 143 -7.20 -0.93 27.06
N GLY A 144 -6.85 0.03 26.17
CA GLY A 144 -6.89 1.45 26.45
C GLY A 144 -5.55 2.20 26.49
N ALA A 145 -4.39 1.54 26.31
CA ALA A 145 -3.12 2.23 26.15
C ALA A 145 -3.02 2.81 24.73
N ALA A 146 -2.65 4.09 24.62
CA ALA A 146 -2.30 4.70 23.33
C ALA A 146 -1.23 3.82 22.64
N ASN A 147 -1.39 3.56 21.35
CA ASN A 147 -0.44 2.77 20.59
C ASN A 147 0.86 3.58 20.40
N ASN A 148 1.81 3.42 21.32
CA ASN A 148 3.12 4.05 21.31
C ASN A 148 4.17 3.14 20.63
N GLU A 149 3.74 2.19 19.81
CA GLU A 149 4.65 1.29 19.11
C GLU A 149 5.53 2.08 18.13
N GLN A 150 6.84 1.92 18.25
CA GLN A 150 7.82 2.56 17.38
C GLN A 150 8.49 1.53 16.47
N TYR A 151 8.81 1.96 15.26
CA TYR A 151 9.39 1.13 14.21
C TYR A 151 10.70 1.71 13.70
N ASP A 152 11.67 0.86 13.38
CA ASP A 152 12.90 1.30 12.71
C ASP A 152 12.58 1.90 11.34
N VAL A 153 11.54 1.40 10.66
CA VAL A 153 11.03 1.97 9.41
C VAL A 153 9.51 2.07 9.45
N VAL A 154 8.99 3.29 9.31
CA VAL A 154 7.59 3.58 8.97
C VAL A 154 7.52 3.82 7.48
N PHE A 155 6.88 2.92 6.73
CA PHE A 155 6.89 2.90 5.28
C PHE A 155 5.50 3.11 4.70
N SER A 156 5.40 3.85 3.58
CA SER A 156 4.16 3.95 2.82
C SER A 156 4.43 4.17 1.33
N ASN A 157 3.81 3.37 0.48
CA ASN A 157 3.94 3.50 -0.97
C ASN A 157 2.57 3.68 -1.63
N ALA A 158 2.34 4.82 -2.25
CA ALA A 158 1.13 5.17 -3.03
C ALA A 158 -0.19 5.04 -2.25
N ALA A 159 -0.21 5.36 -0.95
CA ALA A 159 -1.40 5.31 -0.11
C ALA A 159 -1.79 6.69 0.45
N LEU A 160 -0.84 7.48 0.95
CA LEU A 160 -1.13 8.68 1.72
C LEU A 160 -1.78 9.81 0.90
N GLN A 161 -1.63 9.85 -0.42
CA GLN A 161 -2.33 10.83 -1.27
C GLN A 161 -3.85 10.80 -1.14
N TRP A 162 -4.40 9.76 -0.53
CA TRP A 162 -5.83 9.61 -0.32
C TRP A 162 -6.32 10.12 1.03
N LEU A 163 -5.41 10.49 1.92
CA LEU A 163 -5.72 10.97 3.26
C LEU A 163 -5.65 12.50 3.31
N PRO A 164 -6.54 13.16 4.03
CA PRO A 164 -6.48 14.62 4.21
C PRO A 164 -5.44 15.01 5.29
N ASP A 165 -5.25 16.33 5.44
CA ASP A 165 -4.48 16.95 6.51
C ASP A 165 -3.07 16.41 6.71
N HIS A 166 -2.27 16.51 5.64
CA HIS A 166 -0.87 16.10 5.68
C HIS A 166 -0.02 16.89 6.67
N SER A 167 -0.42 18.11 7.04
CA SER A 167 0.26 18.92 8.04
C SER A 167 0.21 18.30 9.44
N THR A 168 -0.85 17.60 9.77
CA THR A 168 -1.00 16.84 11.02
C THR A 168 -0.55 15.39 10.87
N LEU A 169 -0.92 14.76 9.76
CA LEU A 169 -0.67 13.33 9.53
C LEU A 169 0.83 12.99 9.50
N TYR A 170 1.67 13.76 8.80
CA TYR A 170 3.08 13.43 8.65
C TYR A 170 3.88 13.55 9.96
N PRO A 171 3.69 14.58 10.80
CA PRO A 171 4.26 14.60 12.14
C PRO A 171 3.81 13.43 13.02
N GLN A 172 2.53 13.03 12.95
CA GLN A 172 2.03 11.88 13.68
C GLN A 172 2.68 10.58 13.20
N LEU A 173 2.80 10.36 11.88
CA LEU A 173 3.52 9.21 11.34
C LEU A 173 4.98 9.20 11.78
N PHE A 174 5.63 10.38 11.81
CA PHE A 174 7.03 10.50 12.24
C PHE A 174 7.22 10.17 13.73
N SER A 175 6.23 10.43 14.58
CA SER A 175 6.30 10.10 16.01
C SER A 175 6.36 8.60 16.31
N HIS A 176 5.97 7.75 15.34
CA HIS A 176 6.11 6.30 15.41
C HIS A 176 7.46 5.77 14.88
N VAL A 177 8.38 6.67 14.50
CA VAL A 177 9.73 6.28 14.10
C VAL A 177 10.61 6.13 15.34
N ALA A 178 11.27 4.99 15.48
CA ALA A 178 12.23 4.75 16.57
C ALA A 178 13.45 5.67 16.44
N PRO A 179 14.17 5.98 17.54
CA PRO A 179 15.42 6.72 17.47
C PRO A 179 16.39 6.11 16.45
N GLY A 180 16.93 6.95 15.55
CA GLY A 180 17.78 6.50 14.45
C GLY A 180 17.08 5.79 13.29
N GLY A 181 15.77 5.62 13.36
CA GLY A 181 14.93 5.05 12.31
C GLY A 181 14.55 6.04 11.22
N ALA A 182 13.64 5.65 10.33
CA ALA A 182 13.21 6.45 9.19
C ALA A 182 11.70 6.37 8.90
N LEU A 183 11.09 7.50 8.56
CA LEU A 183 9.82 7.59 7.86
C LEU A 183 10.11 7.66 6.36
N ALA A 184 9.65 6.66 5.59
CA ALA A 184 9.89 6.58 4.16
C ALA A 184 8.56 6.54 3.39
N ILE A 185 8.32 7.55 2.56
CA ILE A 185 7.05 7.72 1.86
C ILE A 185 7.28 7.96 0.37
N GLN A 186 6.48 7.28 -0.44
CA GLN A 186 6.30 7.59 -1.84
C GLN A 186 4.84 7.91 -2.14
N ILE A 187 4.59 9.00 -2.86
CA ILE A 187 3.27 9.37 -3.35
C ILE A 187 3.32 9.74 -4.84
N PRO A 188 2.27 9.39 -5.62
CA PRO A 188 2.13 9.92 -6.97
C PRO A 188 1.94 11.44 -6.94
N SER A 189 2.54 12.15 -7.89
CA SER A 189 2.39 13.61 -8.08
C SER A 189 1.95 13.95 -9.51
N SER A 190 1.07 13.12 -10.07
CA SER A 190 0.62 13.25 -11.47
C SER A 190 -0.74 13.94 -11.61
N PHE A 191 -1.21 14.64 -10.57
CA PHE A 191 -2.56 15.21 -10.52
C PHE A 191 -2.85 16.21 -11.65
N ASP A 192 -1.87 17.00 -12.06
CA ASP A 192 -2.01 17.98 -13.15
C ASP A 192 -1.63 17.42 -14.53
N ARG A 193 -1.17 16.18 -14.59
CA ARG A 193 -0.90 15.50 -15.85
C ARG A 193 -2.20 15.25 -16.63
N PRO A 194 -2.13 15.18 -17.99
CA PRO A 194 -3.32 15.11 -18.83
C PRO A 194 -4.36 14.09 -18.38
N ALA A 195 -3.95 12.88 -18.02
CA ALA A 195 -4.91 11.84 -17.66
C ALA A 195 -5.75 12.20 -16.41
N HIS A 196 -5.16 12.69 -15.33
CA HIS A 196 -5.92 13.15 -14.18
C HIS A 196 -6.71 14.42 -14.45
N ARG A 197 -6.12 15.38 -15.16
CA ARG A 197 -6.78 16.63 -15.52
C ARG A 197 -8.04 16.39 -16.33
N LEU A 198 -7.98 15.54 -17.35
CA LEU A 198 -9.11 15.19 -18.21
C LEU A 198 -10.27 14.55 -17.43
N LEU A 199 -9.98 13.69 -16.44
CA LEU A 199 -11.04 13.15 -15.57
C LEU A 199 -11.78 14.24 -14.81
N ARG A 200 -11.05 15.22 -14.25
CA ARG A 200 -11.65 16.35 -13.52
C ARG A 200 -12.45 17.26 -14.44
N GLU A 201 -11.90 17.60 -15.61
CA GLU A 201 -12.56 18.41 -16.61
C GLU A 201 -13.86 17.75 -17.11
N MET A 202 -13.83 16.45 -17.37
CA MET A 202 -15.03 15.70 -17.75
C MET A 202 -16.07 15.73 -16.63
N ALA A 203 -15.69 15.42 -15.39
CA ALA A 203 -16.60 15.42 -14.26
C ALA A 203 -17.27 16.79 -14.03
N ALA A 204 -16.55 17.88 -14.29
CA ALA A 204 -17.05 19.25 -14.18
C ALA A 204 -17.92 19.70 -15.38
N SER A 205 -17.89 18.98 -16.49
CA SER A 205 -18.61 19.36 -17.71
C SER A 205 -20.14 19.28 -17.56
N LEU A 206 -20.87 20.01 -18.41
CA LEU A 206 -22.33 20.03 -18.40
C LEU A 206 -22.95 18.63 -18.57
N ALA A 207 -22.28 17.76 -19.34
CA ALA A 207 -22.75 16.40 -19.62
C ALA A 207 -22.68 15.51 -18.39
N TRP A 208 -21.65 15.66 -17.56
CA TRP A 208 -21.32 14.71 -16.50
C TRP A 208 -21.51 15.22 -15.08
N ARG A 209 -21.53 16.56 -14.84
CA ARG A 209 -21.60 17.16 -13.49
C ARG A 209 -22.79 16.67 -12.64
N LYS A 210 -23.87 16.17 -13.25
CA LYS A 210 -25.02 15.60 -12.54
C LYS A 210 -24.63 14.43 -11.63
N TRP A 211 -23.58 13.67 -12.01
CA TRP A 211 -23.06 12.52 -11.28
C TRP A 211 -22.04 12.88 -10.20
N PHE A 212 -21.47 14.10 -10.29
CA PHE A 212 -20.36 14.55 -9.46
C PHE A 212 -20.69 15.84 -8.69
N PRO A 213 -21.77 15.88 -7.88
CA PRO A 213 -21.99 17.00 -6.98
C PRO A 213 -20.84 17.08 -5.98
N SER A 214 -20.48 18.28 -5.53
CA SER A 214 -19.36 18.55 -4.63
C SER A 214 -19.23 17.51 -3.49
N GLY A 215 -18.06 16.94 -3.33
CA GLY A 215 -17.73 15.96 -2.27
C GLY A 215 -18.00 14.50 -2.64
N ARG A 216 -18.54 14.15 -3.80
CA ARG A 216 -18.73 12.75 -4.23
C ARG A 216 -17.51 12.09 -4.86
N VAL A 217 -16.59 12.86 -5.39
CA VAL A 217 -15.34 12.34 -5.94
C VAL A 217 -14.27 12.43 -4.86
N ARG A 218 -13.55 11.32 -4.61
CA ARG A 218 -12.47 11.29 -3.61
C ARG A 218 -11.39 12.30 -3.98
N ASN A 219 -11.08 13.19 -3.06
CA ASN A 219 -10.09 14.22 -3.27
C ASN A 219 -8.68 13.60 -3.23
N TRP A 220 -7.80 14.22 -4.00
CA TRP A 220 -6.38 13.99 -3.98
C TRP A 220 -5.74 15.03 -3.04
N HIS A 221 -5.00 14.56 -2.04
CA HIS A 221 -4.46 15.42 -0.98
C HIS A 221 -2.94 15.58 -1.03
N ALA A 222 -2.27 14.99 -2.03
CA ALA A 222 -0.83 15.17 -2.20
C ALA A 222 -0.49 16.66 -2.38
N GLN A 223 0.57 17.09 -1.70
CA GLN A 223 1.13 18.42 -1.73
C GLN A 223 2.42 18.42 -2.56
N ASP A 224 3.06 19.58 -2.72
CA ASP A 224 4.37 19.71 -3.34
C ASP A 224 5.52 19.25 -2.41
N SER A 225 6.72 19.25 -2.96
CA SER A 225 7.92 18.78 -2.25
C SER A 225 8.31 19.71 -1.10
N GLU A 226 8.17 21.01 -1.30
CA GLU A 226 8.49 22.05 -0.32
C GLU A 226 7.63 21.89 0.94
N PHE A 227 6.32 21.65 0.76
CA PHE A 227 5.42 21.39 1.87
C PHE A 227 5.90 20.23 2.75
N TYR A 228 6.27 19.09 2.17
CA TYR A 228 6.73 17.93 2.95
C TYR A 228 8.06 18.19 3.66
N TYR A 229 8.95 18.94 3.02
CA TYR A 229 10.19 19.36 3.65
C TYR A 229 9.92 20.24 4.86
N ASP A 230 9.09 21.27 4.72
CA ASP A 230 8.78 22.23 5.80
C ASP A 230 8.10 21.55 7.00
N VAL A 231 7.26 20.56 6.76
CA VAL A 231 6.59 19.80 7.81
C VAL A 231 7.56 18.87 8.57
N LEU A 232 8.52 18.26 7.90
CA LEU A 232 9.37 17.20 8.49
C LEU A 232 10.75 17.68 8.93
N ALA A 233 11.33 18.70 8.30
CA ALA A 233 12.68 19.18 8.61
C ALA A 233 12.85 19.63 10.07
N PRO A 234 11.85 20.27 10.73
CA PRO A 234 11.96 20.60 12.15
C PRO A 234 12.05 19.40 13.08
N LEU A 235 11.50 18.26 12.67
CA LEU A 235 11.39 17.04 13.48
C LEU A 235 12.55 16.09 13.25
N ALA A 236 13.04 16.01 12.01
CA ALA A 236 14.03 15.05 11.56
C ALA A 236 15.48 15.52 11.81
N SER A 237 16.41 14.60 11.84
CA SER A 237 17.85 14.88 11.77
C SER A 237 18.29 15.16 10.34
N ARG A 238 17.62 14.56 9.34
CA ARG A 238 17.85 14.71 7.91
C ARG A 238 16.58 14.36 7.15
N VAL A 239 16.33 15.08 6.06
CA VAL A 239 15.26 14.75 5.10
C VAL A 239 15.90 14.60 3.72
N ASP A 240 15.76 13.41 3.14
CA ASP A 240 16.07 13.15 1.74
C ASP A 240 14.77 13.28 0.94
N LEU A 241 14.76 14.16 -0.05
CA LEU A 241 13.57 14.44 -0.85
C LEU A 241 13.96 14.47 -2.33
N TRP A 242 13.21 13.74 -3.17
CA TRP A 242 13.43 13.74 -4.62
C TRP A 242 12.16 13.43 -5.38
N GLN A 243 12.22 13.68 -6.68
CA GLN A 243 11.17 13.32 -7.62
C GLN A 243 11.72 12.39 -8.70
N THR A 244 10.89 11.46 -9.17
CA THR A 244 11.20 10.62 -10.32
C THR A 244 10.01 10.60 -11.27
N GLU A 245 10.23 10.90 -12.53
CA GLU A 245 9.25 10.69 -13.58
C GLU A 245 9.53 9.34 -14.27
N TYR A 246 8.62 8.40 -14.09
CA TYR A 246 8.64 7.11 -14.78
C TYR A 246 7.93 7.25 -16.12
N PHE A 247 8.52 6.69 -17.17
CA PHE A 247 7.85 6.56 -18.47
C PHE A 247 7.40 5.11 -18.64
N HIS A 248 6.13 4.85 -18.39
CA HIS A 248 5.55 3.54 -18.65
C HIS A 248 5.30 3.39 -20.16
N VAL A 249 5.83 2.33 -20.77
CA VAL A 249 5.58 2.01 -22.17
C VAL A 249 4.29 1.19 -22.25
N LEU A 250 3.20 1.83 -22.63
CA LEU A 250 1.89 1.21 -22.74
C LEU A 250 1.55 0.93 -24.20
N PRO A 251 0.87 -0.18 -24.52
CA PRO A 251 0.65 -0.58 -25.92
C PRO A 251 -0.25 0.39 -26.70
N ASN A 252 -1.14 1.13 -26.04
CA ASN A 252 -2.09 2.05 -26.66
C ASN A 252 -2.78 2.94 -25.63
N ALA A 253 -3.69 3.82 -26.06
CA ALA A 253 -4.47 4.72 -25.21
C ALA A 253 -5.41 3.97 -24.27
N GLU A 254 -5.95 2.85 -24.68
CA GLU A 254 -6.82 1.99 -23.90
C GLU A 254 -6.09 1.45 -22.67
N ALA A 255 -4.81 1.12 -22.79
CA ALA A 255 -3.99 0.69 -21.66
C ALA A 255 -3.78 1.82 -20.63
N VAL A 256 -3.72 3.10 -21.05
CA VAL A 256 -3.71 4.24 -20.14
C VAL A 256 -5.04 4.33 -19.38
N VAL A 257 -6.17 4.17 -20.08
CA VAL A 257 -7.50 4.14 -19.44
C VAL A 257 -7.60 3.00 -18.43
N GLU A 258 -7.14 1.82 -18.82
CA GLU A 258 -7.14 0.63 -17.97
C GLU A 258 -6.26 0.81 -16.71
N TRP A 259 -5.10 1.48 -16.84
CA TRP A 259 -4.27 1.88 -15.70
C TRP A 259 -5.07 2.69 -14.66
N TYR A 260 -5.84 3.68 -15.15
CA TYR A 260 -6.64 4.55 -14.28
C TYR A 260 -7.90 3.89 -13.75
N ARG A 261 -8.46 2.93 -14.47
CA ARG A 261 -9.69 2.23 -14.09
C ARG A 261 -9.55 1.54 -12.72
N GLY A 262 -8.41 0.96 -12.44
CA GLY A 262 -8.09 0.34 -11.15
C GLY A 262 -7.71 1.32 -10.04
N THR A 263 -7.52 2.61 -10.32
CA THR A 263 -6.99 3.60 -9.37
C THR A 263 -7.75 4.93 -9.41
N GLY A 264 -7.22 5.93 -10.08
CA GLY A 264 -7.71 7.32 -10.10
C GLY A 264 -9.11 7.50 -10.69
N MET A 265 -9.56 6.63 -11.60
CA MET A 265 -10.89 6.72 -12.22
C MET A 265 -11.97 6.05 -11.35
N ARG A 266 -11.60 5.17 -10.44
CA ARG A 266 -12.56 4.40 -9.64
C ARG A 266 -13.61 5.25 -8.92
N PRO A 267 -13.27 6.36 -8.25
CA PRO A 267 -14.27 7.22 -7.61
C PRO A 267 -15.31 7.75 -8.61
N TYR A 268 -14.89 8.04 -9.85
CA TYR A 268 -15.77 8.52 -10.91
C TYR A 268 -16.73 7.42 -11.36
N LEU A 269 -16.23 6.23 -11.65
CA LEU A 269 -17.06 5.09 -12.07
C LEU A 269 -18.05 4.65 -10.98
N THR A 270 -17.66 4.76 -9.70
CA THR A 270 -18.54 4.46 -8.57
C THR A 270 -19.66 5.49 -8.43
N ALA A 271 -19.39 6.76 -8.75
CA ALA A 271 -20.39 7.83 -8.66
C ALA A 271 -21.44 7.75 -9.79
N ILE A 272 -21.05 7.21 -10.96
CA ILE A 272 -21.98 6.99 -12.08
C ILE A 272 -22.82 5.75 -11.78
N GLY A 273 -24.12 5.94 -11.57
CA GLY A 273 -25.04 4.87 -11.11
C GLY A 273 -25.41 3.85 -12.19
N GLU A 274 -25.38 4.24 -13.48
CA GLU A 274 -25.88 3.42 -14.58
C GLU A 274 -24.74 2.89 -15.46
N ASP A 275 -24.79 1.63 -15.85
CA ASP A 275 -23.74 0.99 -16.64
C ASP A 275 -23.58 1.62 -18.02
N ALA A 276 -24.70 1.96 -18.69
CA ALA A 276 -24.69 2.64 -19.98
C ALA A 276 -24.01 4.03 -19.92
N ASP A 277 -24.15 4.78 -18.83
CA ASP A 277 -23.47 6.06 -18.65
C ASP A 277 -21.98 5.85 -18.28
N ARG A 278 -21.63 4.77 -17.54
CA ARG A 278 -20.21 4.40 -17.32
C ARG A 278 -19.49 4.09 -18.64
N ASP A 279 -20.14 3.32 -19.53
CA ASP A 279 -19.57 3.00 -20.85
C ASP A 279 -19.36 4.24 -21.71
N LYS A 280 -20.32 5.17 -21.71
CA LYS A 280 -20.20 6.46 -22.39
C LYS A 280 -19.06 7.31 -21.80
N PHE A 281 -18.94 7.35 -20.46
CA PHE A 281 -17.88 8.07 -19.78
C PHE A 281 -16.51 7.51 -20.14
N LEU A 282 -16.37 6.19 -20.14
CA LEU A 282 -15.14 5.49 -20.54
C LEU A 282 -14.78 5.75 -21.99
N ALA A 283 -15.76 5.68 -22.92
CA ALA A 283 -15.53 5.95 -24.32
C ALA A 283 -15.07 7.40 -24.57
N GLU A 284 -15.75 8.39 -23.97
CA GLU A 284 -15.34 9.79 -24.07
C GLU A 284 -13.95 10.04 -23.48
N TYR A 285 -13.66 9.46 -22.32
CA TYR A 285 -12.34 9.58 -21.70
C TYR A 285 -11.27 8.96 -22.59
N THR A 286 -11.51 7.80 -23.19
CA THR A 286 -10.57 7.13 -24.10
C THR A 286 -10.22 8.02 -25.30
N GLU A 287 -11.19 8.68 -25.93
CA GLU A 287 -10.93 9.61 -27.03
C GLU A 287 -10.08 10.80 -26.60
N LYS A 288 -10.35 11.34 -25.40
CA LYS A 288 -9.54 12.43 -24.84
C LYS A 288 -8.11 11.98 -24.56
N ILE A 289 -7.91 10.74 -24.07
CA ILE A 289 -6.57 10.16 -23.84
C ILE A 289 -5.83 9.97 -25.16
N ARG A 290 -6.48 9.48 -26.24
CA ARG A 290 -5.87 9.34 -27.58
C ARG A 290 -5.37 10.69 -28.12
N THR A 291 -6.12 11.76 -27.85
CA THR A 291 -5.73 13.11 -28.25
C THR A 291 -4.58 13.67 -27.41
N ALA A 292 -4.56 13.35 -26.11
CA ALA A 292 -3.58 13.91 -25.17
C ALA A 292 -2.21 13.22 -25.19
N TYR A 293 -2.16 11.96 -25.63
CA TYR A 293 -0.93 11.15 -25.67
C TYR A 293 -0.66 10.67 -27.10
N THR A 294 0.41 11.18 -27.70
CA THR A 294 0.80 10.83 -29.06
C THR A 294 1.39 9.41 -29.12
N SER A 295 0.84 8.57 -29.99
CA SER A 295 1.39 7.25 -30.27
C SER A 295 2.77 7.35 -30.91
N ARG A 296 3.66 6.44 -30.55
CA ARG A 296 4.98 6.26 -31.15
C ARG A 296 4.85 5.49 -32.47
N PRO A 297 5.92 5.41 -33.29
CA PRO A 297 5.88 4.69 -34.55
C PRO A 297 5.48 3.20 -34.45
N ASP A 298 5.76 2.56 -33.30
CA ASP A 298 5.36 1.19 -32.98
C ASP A 298 3.94 1.06 -32.40
N GLY A 299 3.20 2.17 -32.31
CA GLY A 299 1.86 2.24 -31.73
C GLY A 299 1.84 2.43 -30.22
N SER A 300 2.97 2.31 -29.53
CA SER A 300 3.04 2.49 -28.08
C SER A 300 2.86 3.93 -27.63
N ILE A 301 2.55 4.11 -26.34
CA ILE A 301 2.46 5.41 -25.68
C ILE A 301 3.49 5.44 -24.56
N LEU A 302 4.33 6.48 -24.54
CA LEU A 302 5.13 6.81 -23.37
C LEU A 302 4.24 7.57 -22.39
N PHE A 303 3.86 6.87 -21.32
CA PHE A 303 2.98 7.42 -20.29
C PHE A 303 3.81 7.94 -19.11
N PRO A 304 4.00 9.28 -18.97
CA PRO A 304 4.78 9.86 -17.88
C PRO A 304 4.00 9.82 -16.58
N PHE A 305 4.66 9.36 -15.51
CA PHE A 305 4.08 9.26 -14.19
C PHE A 305 5.04 9.80 -13.13
N LEU A 306 4.81 11.03 -12.68
CA LEU A 306 5.65 11.70 -11.69
C LEU A 306 5.32 11.20 -10.28
N ARG A 307 6.36 10.98 -9.47
CA ARG A 307 6.27 10.57 -8.07
C ARG A 307 7.20 11.40 -7.20
N ILE A 308 6.73 11.73 -6.01
CA ILE A 308 7.51 12.34 -4.93
C ILE A 308 7.93 11.22 -3.98
N PHE A 309 9.19 11.29 -3.56
CA PHE A 309 9.79 10.41 -2.58
C PHE A 309 10.37 11.23 -1.46
N LEU A 310 10.21 10.77 -0.24
CA LEU A 310 10.84 11.37 0.92
C LEU A 310 11.28 10.30 1.92
N ILE A 311 12.41 10.56 2.59
CA ILE A 311 12.87 9.79 3.75
C ILE A 311 13.29 10.80 4.81
N ALA A 312 12.57 10.79 5.93
CA ALA A 312 12.90 11.60 7.10
C ALA A 312 13.50 10.70 8.19
N TYR A 313 14.71 11.01 8.63
CA TYR A 313 15.45 10.21 9.60
C TYR A 313 15.30 10.79 11.00
N ALA A 314 14.99 9.95 11.99
CA ALA A 314 14.92 10.36 13.38
C ALA A 314 16.33 10.60 13.97
N LYS A 315 16.41 11.45 14.98
CA LYS A 315 17.63 11.64 15.77
C LYS A 315 17.95 10.35 16.52
N LEU A 316 19.22 10.13 16.82
CA LEU A 316 19.67 8.95 17.60
C LEU A 316 19.25 9.03 19.07
N THR A 317 18.93 10.20 19.57
CA THR A 317 18.36 10.58 20.89
C THR A 317 18.60 12.04 21.13
#